data_b670c051674f27fa0e2f1458ef452ab7
#
_entry.id   b670c051674f27fa0e2f1458ef452ab7
#
_cell.length_a   1.000
_cell.length_b   1.000
_cell.length_c   1.000
_cell.angle_alpha   90.00
_cell.angle_beta   90.00
_cell.angle_gamma   90.00
#
_symmetry.space_group_name_H-M   'P 1'
#
loop_
_entity.id
_entity.type
_entity.pdbx_description
1 polymer ?
#
loop_
_entity_poly.entity_id
_entity_poly.type
_entity_poly.pdbx_seq_one_letter_code
_entity_poly.pdbx_strand_id
1 'polypeptide(L)'
;MACVVIGIASLVAALSFRDNLASSIQEQSKTLLGADLEISGREPFSLEAEALFASLGGDQSRQIAFSSMAYFPESGTSRLVQVRAITGRFPYYGALETEPASARAEFETAAAALVDENVMLQFNAGVGSRLRIGDQEFRIAGKLKKIPGETLAFSLISPRVYIPLAYLDRSPLLQKGSLVRYRVYFKFDGRVDVDPLVQRIAPQLEQLRLQSDTVKTRAAVIDRKSVV
;
A
#
# COMPACT_ATOMS: atom_id res chain seq x y z
N MET A 1 11.22 -15.52 -51.73
CA MET A 1 10.17 -14.67 -51.15
C MET A 1 9.66 -15.20 -49.79
N ALA A 2 9.33 -16.49 -49.63
CA ALA A 2 8.81 -17.04 -48.37
C ALA A 2 9.73 -16.85 -47.16
N CYS A 3 11.05 -17.04 -47.31
CA CYS A 3 12.00 -16.89 -46.21
C CYS A 3 12.07 -15.45 -45.64
N VAL A 4 11.92 -14.43 -46.49
CA VAL A 4 11.93 -13.03 -46.05
C VAL A 4 10.65 -12.72 -45.26
N VAL A 5 9.51 -13.22 -45.68
CA VAL A 5 8.23 -13.06 -45.01
C VAL A 5 8.25 -13.73 -43.62
N ILE A 6 8.79 -14.95 -43.55
CA ILE A 6 8.94 -15.67 -42.26
C ILE A 6 9.90 -14.93 -41.31
N GLY A 7 11.01 -14.41 -41.83
CA GLY A 7 11.96 -13.63 -41.04
C GLY A 7 11.34 -12.35 -40.46
N ILE A 8 10.62 -11.60 -41.26
CA ILE A 8 9.91 -10.40 -40.83
C ILE A 8 8.81 -10.76 -39.78
N ALA A 9 8.02 -11.79 -40.07
CA ALA A 9 6.97 -12.24 -39.14
C ALA A 9 7.54 -12.67 -37.77
N SER A 10 8.68 -13.39 -37.77
CA SER A 10 9.36 -13.78 -36.53
C SER A 10 9.88 -12.57 -35.75
N LEU A 11 10.44 -11.57 -36.45
CA LEU A 11 10.93 -10.36 -35.81
C LEU A 11 9.77 -9.54 -35.21
N VAL A 12 8.68 -9.36 -35.92
CA VAL A 12 7.48 -8.67 -35.43
C VAL A 12 6.88 -9.41 -34.25
N ALA A 13 6.78 -10.73 -34.30
CA ALA A 13 6.30 -11.53 -33.17
C ALA A 13 7.18 -11.38 -31.93
N ALA A 14 8.50 -11.41 -32.07
CA ALA A 14 9.43 -11.22 -30.97
C ALA A 14 9.35 -9.82 -30.35
N LEU A 15 9.23 -8.78 -31.19
CA LEU A 15 9.07 -7.40 -30.71
C LEU A 15 7.71 -7.21 -30.01
N SER A 16 6.64 -7.72 -30.59
CA SER A 16 5.30 -7.66 -29.97
C SER A 16 5.25 -8.43 -28.65
N PHE A 17 5.90 -9.58 -28.55
CA PHE A 17 6.00 -10.34 -27.31
C PHE A 17 6.77 -9.56 -26.23
N ARG A 18 7.91 -8.95 -26.60
CA ARG A 18 8.69 -8.11 -25.70
C ARG A 18 7.88 -6.93 -25.16
N ASP A 19 7.16 -6.24 -26.04
CA ASP A 19 6.36 -5.06 -25.68
C ASP A 19 5.17 -5.45 -24.77
N ASN A 20 4.50 -6.56 -25.07
CA ASN A 20 3.43 -7.11 -24.23
C ASN A 20 3.96 -7.53 -22.85
N LEU A 21 5.12 -8.17 -22.79
CA LEU A 21 5.74 -8.56 -21.53
C LEU A 21 6.12 -7.34 -20.69
N ALA A 22 6.74 -6.32 -21.29
CA ALA A 22 7.09 -5.07 -20.63
C ALA A 22 5.85 -4.37 -20.08
N SER A 23 4.77 -4.28 -20.87
CA SER A 23 3.50 -3.70 -20.42
C SER A 23 2.88 -4.47 -19.26
N SER A 24 2.89 -5.80 -19.32
CA SER A 24 2.36 -6.66 -18.23
C SER A 24 3.15 -6.48 -16.93
N ILE A 25 4.49 -6.42 -17.00
CA ILE A 25 5.36 -6.16 -15.85
C ILE A 25 5.06 -4.78 -15.26
N GLN A 26 4.88 -3.77 -16.11
CA GLN A 26 4.58 -2.42 -15.67
C GLN A 26 3.22 -2.33 -14.96
N GLU A 27 2.19 -2.97 -15.50
CA GLU A 27 0.86 -3.02 -14.87
C GLU A 27 0.88 -3.77 -13.53
N GLN A 28 1.57 -4.90 -13.47
CA GLN A 28 1.77 -5.63 -12.21
C GLN A 28 2.51 -4.77 -11.19
N SER A 29 3.56 -4.07 -11.61
CA SER A 29 4.34 -3.19 -10.73
C SER A 29 3.53 -2.01 -10.21
N LYS A 30 2.65 -1.42 -11.05
CA LYS A 30 1.67 -0.40 -10.62
C LYS A 30 0.73 -0.95 -9.54
N THR A 31 0.19 -2.14 -9.75
CA THR A 31 -0.67 -2.79 -8.78
C THR A 31 0.09 -3.11 -7.48
N LEU A 32 1.36 -3.51 -7.57
CA LEU A 32 2.18 -3.81 -6.40
C LEU A 32 2.51 -2.57 -5.56
N LEU A 33 2.75 -1.43 -6.17
CA LEU A 33 2.96 -0.17 -5.46
C LEU A 33 1.63 0.44 -5.00
N GLY A 34 0.57 0.24 -5.77
CA GLY A 34 -0.76 0.82 -5.57
C GLY A 34 -0.83 2.32 -5.88
N ALA A 35 0.24 2.91 -6.41
CA ALA A 35 0.38 4.33 -6.73
C ALA A 35 1.44 4.53 -7.84
N ASP A 36 1.61 5.75 -8.35
CA ASP A 36 2.70 6.09 -9.29
C ASP A 36 4.01 6.38 -8.55
N LEU A 37 3.91 7.00 -7.35
CA LEU A 37 5.03 7.35 -6.48
C LEU A 37 4.61 7.14 -5.01
N GLU A 38 5.49 6.52 -4.22
CA GLU A 38 5.45 6.48 -2.76
C GLU A 38 6.60 7.32 -2.22
N ILE A 39 6.33 8.23 -1.29
CA ILE A 39 7.36 8.89 -0.48
C ILE A 39 7.16 8.45 0.97
N SER A 40 8.23 8.00 1.62
CA SER A 40 8.15 7.46 2.96
C SER A 40 9.24 8.00 3.89
N GLY A 41 8.91 8.07 5.18
CA GLY A 41 9.80 8.49 6.25
C GLY A 41 9.54 7.71 7.54
N ARG A 42 10.45 7.84 8.50
CA ARG A 42 10.34 7.25 9.85
C ARG A 42 9.81 8.21 10.89
N GLU A 43 9.75 9.47 10.56
CA GLU A 43 9.25 10.56 11.41
C GLU A 43 8.05 11.23 10.74
N PRO A 44 7.19 11.93 11.50
CA PRO A 44 6.15 12.76 10.93
C PRO A 44 6.72 13.75 9.91
N PHE A 45 5.99 13.99 8.84
CA PHE A 45 6.44 14.91 7.81
C PHE A 45 6.54 16.34 8.33
N SER A 46 7.67 16.99 8.04
CA SER A 46 7.88 18.40 8.36
C SER A 46 7.02 19.32 7.48
N LEU A 47 6.86 20.58 7.86
CA LEU A 47 6.17 21.58 7.05
C LEU A 47 6.82 21.73 5.66
N GLU A 48 8.15 21.59 5.59
CA GLU A 48 8.88 21.62 4.32
C GLU A 48 8.55 20.42 3.43
N ALA A 49 8.45 19.22 4.03
CA ALA A 49 8.02 18.02 3.32
C ALA A 49 6.57 18.17 2.80
N GLU A 50 5.68 18.74 3.61
CA GLU A 50 4.29 18.98 3.22
C GLU A 50 4.19 20.02 2.08
N ALA A 51 5.02 21.06 2.11
CA ALA A 51 5.10 22.03 1.03
C ALA A 51 5.61 21.39 -0.27
N LEU A 52 6.62 20.51 -0.16
CA LEU A 52 7.09 19.72 -1.30
C LEU A 52 5.96 18.87 -1.87
N PHE A 53 5.24 18.12 -1.04
CA PHE A 53 4.13 17.26 -1.49
C PHE A 53 3.03 18.05 -2.18
N ALA A 54 2.67 19.21 -1.63
CA ALA A 54 1.70 20.11 -2.26
C ALA A 54 2.17 20.60 -3.65
N SER A 55 3.47 20.88 -3.81
CA SER A 55 4.04 21.31 -5.08
C SER A 55 4.05 20.24 -6.17
N LEU A 56 4.07 18.95 -5.79
CA LEU A 56 4.05 17.83 -6.74
C LEU A 56 2.68 17.67 -7.42
N GLY A 57 1.61 18.08 -6.75
CA GLY A 57 0.25 17.93 -7.24
C GLY A 57 -0.20 16.45 -7.27
N GLY A 58 -1.20 16.17 -8.13
CA GLY A 58 -1.81 14.84 -8.21
C GLY A 58 -2.72 14.50 -7.05
N ASP A 59 -3.42 13.36 -7.15
CA ASP A 59 -4.20 12.82 -6.03
C ASP A 59 -3.24 12.24 -4.97
N GLN A 60 -3.49 12.57 -3.71
CA GLN A 60 -2.65 12.12 -2.61
C GLN A 60 -3.44 11.28 -1.61
N SER A 61 -2.83 10.22 -1.13
CA SER A 61 -3.33 9.40 -0.03
C SER A 61 -2.22 9.21 1.00
N ARG A 62 -2.59 9.11 2.27
CA ARG A 62 -1.63 9.00 3.36
C ARG A 62 -1.80 7.68 4.09
N GLN A 63 -0.68 7.16 4.58
CA GLN A 63 -0.66 5.98 5.41
C GLN A 63 0.34 6.16 6.55
N ILE A 64 -0.09 5.74 7.74
CA ILE A 64 0.81 5.51 8.88
C ILE A 64 0.76 4.02 9.19
N ALA A 65 1.92 3.37 9.20
CA ALA A 65 2.05 1.96 9.50
C ALA A 65 2.90 1.75 10.74
N PHE A 66 2.41 0.92 11.67
CA PHE A 66 3.10 0.56 12.91
C PHE A 66 2.64 -0.80 13.42
N SER A 67 3.40 -1.40 14.34
CA SER A 67 3.00 -2.63 15.02
C SER A 67 2.30 -2.30 16.32
N SER A 68 1.18 -2.97 16.60
CA SER A 68 0.42 -2.82 17.83
C SER A 68 -0.25 -4.13 18.24
N MET A 69 -0.60 -4.24 19.52
CA MET A 69 -1.47 -5.32 19.99
C MET A 69 -2.92 -5.01 19.63
N ALA A 70 -3.53 -5.93 18.91
CA ALA A 70 -4.96 -5.94 18.65
C ALA A 70 -5.62 -6.86 19.67
N TYR A 71 -6.56 -6.33 20.45
CA TYR A 71 -7.33 -7.09 21.43
C TYR A 71 -8.74 -7.35 20.92
N PHE A 72 -9.16 -8.59 21.03
CA PHE A 72 -10.49 -9.08 20.63
C PHE A 72 -11.33 -9.32 21.88
N PRO A 73 -12.24 -8.40 22.27
CA PRO A 73 -12.99 -8.50 23.52
C PRO A 73 -13.83 -9.78 23.65
N GLU A 74 -14.39 -10.27 22.54
CA GLU A 74 -15.28 -11.44 22.54
C GLU A 74 -14.53 -12.75 22.81
N SER A 75 -13.27 -12.86 22.37
CA SER A 75 -12.41 -14.03 22.66
C SER A 75 -11.49 -13.81 23.85
N GLY A 76 -11.39 -12.59 24.39
CA GLY A 76 -10.47 -12.24 25.48
C GLY A 76 -8.99 -12.34 25.10
N THR A 77 -8.65 -12.35 23.82
CA THR A 77 -7.30 -12.62 23.31
C THR A 77 -6.69 -11.40 22.65
N SER A 78 -5.36 -11.37 22.58
CA SER A 78 -4.59 -10.32 21.91
C SER A 78 -3.59 -10.89 20.93
N ARG A 79 -3.31 -10.16 19.86
CA ARG A 79 -2.27 -10.48 18.89
C ARG A 79 -1.52 -9.25 18.41
N LEU A 80 -0.21 -9.41 18.20
CA LEU A 80 0.57 -8.42 17.51
C LEU A 80 0.19 -8.39 16.03
N VAL A 81 -0.22 -7.22 15.55
CA VAL A 81 -0.62 -6.98 14.15
C VAL A 81 0.11 -5.77 13.58
N GLN A 82 0.20 -5.73 12.27
CA GLN A 82 0.58 -4.51 11.55
C GLN A 82 -0.67 -3.64 11.34
N VAL A 83 -0.72 -2.53 12.04
CA VAL A 83 -1.77 -1.53 11.83
C VAL A 83 -1.38 -0.64 10.66
N ARG A 84 -2.32 -0.41 9.74
CA ARG A 84 -2.21 0.53 8.64
C ARG A 84 -3.35 1.52 8.71
N ALA A 85 -3.06 2.69 9.22
CA ALA A 85 -4.00 3.80 9.22
C ALA A 85 -3.91 4.53 7.88
N ILE A 86 -5.00 4.56 7.12
CA ILE A 86 -5.03 5.13 5.76
C ILE A 86 -6.09 6.21 5.61
N THR A 87 -5.83 7.14 4.69
CA THR A 87 -6.81 8.11 4.20
C THR A 87 -6.71 8.25 2.70
N GLY A 88 -7.74 8.80 2.08
CA GLY A 88 -7.82 8.97 0.65
C GLY A 88 -8.19 7.69 -0.11
N ARG A 89 -7.91 7.68 -1.40
CA ARG A 89 -8.39 6.64 -2.34
C ARG A 89 -7.39 5.51 -2.57
N PHE A 90 -6.39 5.37 -1.68
CA PHE A 90 -5.41 4.29 -1.79
C PHE A 90 -6.06 2.90 -1.60
N PRO A 91 -5.68 1.88 -2.40
CA PRO A 91 -4.75 1.93 -3.52
C PRO A 91 -5.40 2.55 -4.78
N TYR A 92 -4.60 3.25 -5.58
CA TYR A 92 -5.05 3.82 -6.85
C TYR A 92 -5.03 2.79 -7.98
N TYR A 93 -4.19 1.75 -7.86
CA TYR A 93 -4.09 0.63 -8.77
C TYR A 93 -4.33 -0.68 -8.02
N GLY A 94 -5.16 -1.54 -8.57
CA GLY A 94 -5.69 -2.69 -7.85
C GLY A 94 -6.79 -2.29 -6.86
N ALA A 95 -7.17 -3.21 -6.00
CA ALA A 95 -8.20 -2.98 -4.98
C ALA A 95 -7.86 -3.73 -3.69
N LEU A 96 -8.32 -3.20 -2.55
CA LEU A 96 -8.45 -3.98 -1.32
C LEU A 96 -9.69 -4.86 -1.49
N GLU A 97 -9.48 -6.15 -1.71
CA GLU A 97 -10.59 -7.09 -1.80
C GLU A 97 -11.11 -7.40 -0.40
N THR A 98 -12.36 -7.03 -0.15
CA THR A 98 -13.02 -7.19 1.16
C THR A 98 -14.25 -8.06 1.05
N GLU A 99 -14.59 -8.72 2.14
CA GLU A 99 -15.85 -9.43 2.29
C GLU A 99 -16.53 -8.99 3.60
N PRO A 100 -17.74 -8.39 3.54
CA PRO A 100 -18.50 -8.06 2.33
C PRO A 100 -17.84 -6.94 1.50
N ALA A 101 -18.20 -6.84 0.22
CA ALA A 101 -17.67 -5.79 -0.67
C ALA A 101 -18.02 -4.36 -0.19
N SER A 102 -19.14 -4.19 0.52
CA SER A 102 -19.57 -2.92 1.12
C SER A 102 -18.67 -2.44 2.28
N ALA A 103 -17.84 -3.33 2.84
CA ALA A 103 -16.98 -3.00 3.98
C ALA A 103 -16.01 -1.85 3.68
N ARG A 104 -15.61 -1.68 2.42
CA ARG A 104 -14.75 -0.55 2.01
C ARG A 104 -15.42 0.80 2.20
N ALA A 105 -16.68 0.93 1.82
CA ALA A 105 -17.43 2.18 1.97
C ALA A 105 -17.68 2.51 3.45
N GLU A 106 -17.97 1.49 4.26
CA GLU A 106 -18.13 1.65 5.69
C GLU A 106 -16.82 2.06 6.38
N PHE A 107 -15.71 1.45 6.00
CA PHE A 107 -14.38 1.81 6.48
C PHE A 107 -14.04 3.29 6.27
N GLU A 108 -14.48 3.89 5.17
CA GLU A 108 -14.19 5.30 4.85
C GLU A 108 -15.01 6.29 5.69
N THR A 109 -16.13 5.87 6.26
CA THR A 109 -17.10 6.76 6.89
C THR A 109 -17.25 6.56 8.40
N ALA A 110 -16.74 5.47 8.97
CA ALA A 110 -16.96 5.09 10.36
C ALA A 110 -15.67 4.68 11.08
N ALA A 111 -15.75 4.51 12.42
CA ALA A 111 -14.71 3.89 13.23
C ALA A 111 -14.72 2.36 12.99
N ALA A 112 -14.38 1.98 11.78
CA ALA A 112 -14.42 0.61 11.29
C ALA A 112 -13.03 0.11 10.93
N ALA A 113 -12.78 -1.19 11.13
CA ALA A 113 -11.54 -1.85 10.77
C ALA A 113 -11.76 -2.88 9.66
N LEU A 114 -10.78 -3.02 8.77
CA LEU A 114 -10.66 -4.16 7.87
C LEU A 114 -9.57 -5.06 8.41
N VAL A 115 -9.88 -6.33 8.64
CA VAL A 115 -8.99 -7.26 9.33
C VAL A 115 -8.63 -8.41 8.41
N ASP A 116 -7.37 -8.84 8.46
CA ASP A 116 -6.89 -10.01 7.72
C ASP A 116 -7.73 -11.25 8.05
N GLU A 117 -8.14 -12.00 7.03
CA GLU A 117 -9.00 -13.18 7.17
C GLU A 117 -8.39 -14.21 8.12
N ASN A 118 -7.07 -14.42 8.10
CA ASN A 118 -6.39 -15.37 8.97
C ASN A 118 -6.51 -14.99 10.46
N VAL A 119 -6.46 -13.69 10.77
CA VAL A 119 -6.66 -13.20 12.14
C VAL A 119 -8.08 -13.44 12.60
N MET A 120 -9.06 -13.14 11.75
CA MET A 120 -10.46 -13.35 12.07
C MET A 120 -10.75 -14.82 12.36
N LEU A 121 -10.23 -15.72 11.54
CA LEU A 121 -10.37 -17.16 11.73
C LEU A 121 -9.71 -17.64 13.03
N GLN A 122 -8.48 -17.16 13.30
CA GLN A 122 -7.72 -17.58 14.49
C GLN A 122 -8.40 -17.18 15.80
N PHE A 123 -9.08 -16.03 15.85
CA PHE A 123 -9.71 -15.50 17.06
C PHE A 123 -11.23 -15.62 17.07
N ASN A 124 -11.79 -16.38 16.13
CA ASN A 124 -13.23 -16.56 15.95
C ASN A 124 -13.98 -15.21 15.92
N ALA A 125 -13.35 -14.21 15.30
CA ALA A 125 -13.93 -12.89 15.12
C ALA A 125 -14.70 -12.83 13.79
N GLY A 126 -15.85 -12.19 13.80
CA GLY A 126 -16.71 -12.02 12.62
C GLY A 126 -16.82 -10.56 12.19
N VAL A 127 -17.47 -10.32 11.06
CA VAL A 127 -17.92 -8.98 10.69
C VAL A 127 -18.92 -8.50 11.75
N GLY A 128 -18.73 -7.28 12.23
CA GLY A 128 -19.50 -6.72 13.35
C GLY A 128 -18.85 -6.88 14.72
N SER A 129 -17.90 -7.82 14.90
CA SER A 129 -17.14 -7.97 16.13
C SER A 129 -16.33 -6.72 16.46
N ARG A 130 -15.98 -6.57 17.74
CA ARG A 130 -15.19 -5.46 18.24
C ARG A 130 -13.70 -5.78 18.24
N LEU A 131 -12.90 -4.78 17.90
CA LEU A 131 -11.46 -4.81 17.89
C LEU A 131 -10.94 -3.59 18.63
N ARG A 132 -10.03 -3.76 19.60
CA ARG A 132 -9.38 -2.67 20.29
C ARG A 132 -7.89 -2.60 19.95
N ILE A 133 -7.44 -1.41 19.54
CA ILE A 133 -6.04 -1.10 19.27
C ILE A 133 -5.66 0.08 20.16
N GLY A 134 -4.78 -0.16 21.13
CA GLY A 134 -4.53 0.80 22.20
C GLY A 134 -5.84 1.11 22.96
N ASP A 135 -6.17 2.41 23.04
CA ASP A 135 -7.39 2.90 23.70
C ASP A 135 -8.58 3.06 22.76
N GLN A 136 -8.39 2.80 21.46
CA GLN A 136 -9.45 2.97 20.47
C GLN A 136 -10.14 1.64 20.16
N GLU A 137 -11.46 1.69 20.10
CA GLU A 137 -12.30 0.57 19.72
C GLU A 137 -12.84 0.78 18.30
N PHE A 138 -12.75 -0.27 17.50
CA PHE A 138 -13.21 -0.33 16.11
C PHE A 138 -14.19 -1.48 15.96
N ARG A 139 -15.20 -1.30 15.11
CA ARG A 139 -16.03 -2.38 14.64
C ARG A 139 -15.38 -3.02 13.39
N ILE A 140 -15.32 -4.32 13.31
CA ILE A 140 -14.83 -5.02 12.12
C ILE A 140 -15.89 -4.89 11.02
N ALA A 141 -15.61 -4.07 10.01
CA ALA A 141 -16.49 -3.89 8.86
C ALA A 141 -16.40 -5.05 7.87
N GLY A 142 -15.22 -5.65 7.74
CA GLY A 142 -15.02 -6.76 6.82
C GLY A 142 -13.65 -7.38 6.94
N LYS A 143 -13.53 -8.55 6.30
CA LYS A 143 -12.27 -9.26 6.16
C LYS A 143 -11.54 -8.85 4.88
N LEU A 144 -10.22 -8.77 4.97
CA LEU A 144 -9.32 -8.57 3.84
C LEU A 144 -8.97 -9.91 3.23
N LYS A 145 -9.27 -10.08 1.93
CA LYS A 145 -8.91 -11.27 1.14
C LYS A 145 -7.65 -11.06 0.33
N LYS A 146 -7.47 -9.87 -0.22
CA LYS A 146 -6.31 -9.55 -1.04
C LYS A 146 -5.91 -8.09 -0.87
N ILE A 147 -4.63 -7.91 -0.75
CA ILE A 147 -4.00 -6.60 -0.64
C ILE A 147 -3.02 -6.46 -1.81
N PRO A 148 -3.10 -5.40 -2.62
CA PRO A 148 -2.13 -5.17 -3.68
C PRO A 148 -0.69 -5.18 -3.14
N GLY A 149 0.20 -5.82 -3.86
CA GLY A 149 1.61 -5.88 -3.51
C GLY A 149 2.01 -6.87 -2.43
N GLU A 150 1.10 -7.74 -1.99
CA GLU A 150 1.37 -8.65 -0.90
C GLU A 150 1.08 -10.11 -1.27
N THR A 151 1.89 -11.00 -0.72
CA THR A 151 1.71 -12.43 -0.85
C THR A 151 1.03 -13.01 0.40
N LEU A 152 0.27 -14.09 0.25
CA LEU A 152 -0.40 -14.79 1.36
C LEU A 152 0.59 -15.21 2.47
N ALA A 153 1.83 -15.54 2.12
CA ALA A 153 2.85 -15.91 3.09
C ALA A 153 3.17 -14.78 4.08
N PHE A 154 3.17 -13.52 3.63
CA PHE A 154 3.37 -12.37 4.50
C PHE A 154 2.21 -12.15 5.48
N SER A 155 0.99 -12.41 5.06
CA SER A 155 -0.21 -12.31 5.89
C SER A 155 -0.18 -13.27 7.10
N LEU A 156 0.39 -14.46 6.95
CA LEU A 156 0.54 -15.42 8.04
C LEU A 156 1.53 -14.98 9.12
N ILE A 157 2.63 -14.32 8.73
CA ILE A 157 3.70 -13.89 9.64
C ILE A 157 3.37 -12.56 10.31
N SER A 158 2.81 -11.63 9.56
CA SER A 158 2.52 -10.27 10.01
C SER A 158 1.13 -9.83 9.55
N PRO A 159 0.08 -10.34 10.24
CA PRO A 159 -1.30 -10.06 9.88
C PRO A 159 -1.61 -8.58 10.02
N ARG A 160 -2.51 -8.09 9.19
CA ARG A 160 -2.79 -6.66 9.05
C ARG A 160 -4.17 -6.28 9.50
N VAL A 161 -4.22 -5.07 10.04
CA VAL A 161 -5.46 -4.37 10.36
C VAL A 161 -5.39 -3.00 9.73
N TYR A 162 -6.36 -2.67 8.89
CA TYR A 162 -6.54 -1.33 8.35
C TYR A 162 -7.54 -0.57 9.18
N ILE A 163 -7.21 0.68 9.52
CA ILE A 163 -8.08 1.61 10.22
C ILE A 163 -8.07 2.96 9.48
N PRO A 164 -9.13 3.77 9.58
CA PRO A 164 -9.10 5.11 9.01
C PRO A 164 -8.12 6.00 9.79
N LEU A 165 -7.31 6.78 9.09
CA LEU A 165 -6.27 7.63 9.68
C LEU A 165 -6.84 8.67 10.65
N ALA A 166 -8.05 9.16 10.41
CA ALA A 166 -8.72 10.15 11.27
C ALA A 166 -8.90 9.71 12.73
N TYR A 167 -8.86 8.41 13.00
CA TYR A 167 -8.97 7.86 14.37
C TYR A 167 -7.62 7.68 15.05
N LEU A 168 -6.51 7.80 14.32
CA LEU A 168 -5.17 7.63 14.87
C LEU A 168 -4.66 8.89 15.57
N ASP A 169 -5.03 10.08 15.09
CA ASP A 169 -4.55 11.37 15.62
C ASP A 169 -4.96 11.63 17.08
N ARG A 170 -5.93 10.88 17.58
CA ARG A 170 -6.45 10.99 18.96
C ARG A 170 -5.86 9.94 19.91
N SER A 171 -4.91 9.13 19.42
CA SER A 171 -4.40 7.98 20.18
C SER A 171 -2.94 8.13 20.56
N PRO A 172 -2.54 7.74 21.80
CA PRO A 172 -1.14 7.70 22.21
C PRO A 172 -0.32 6.59 21.53
N LEU A 173 -0.87 5.90 20.52
CA LEU A 173 -0.24 4.79 19.81
C LEU A 173 1.05 5.17 19.06
N LEU A 174 1.24 6.44 18.73
CA LEU A 174 2.43 6.97 18.05
C LEU A 174 3.48 7.50 19.02
N GLN A 175 3.75 6.79 20.11
CA GLN A 175 4.76 7.22 21.09
C GLN A 175 6.19 7.12 20.51
N LYS A 176 7.08 8.00 21.00
CA LYS A 176 8.51 7.97 20.66
C LYS A 176 9.09 6.58 20.95
N GLY A 177 9.70 5.97 19.93
CA GLY A 177 10.33 4.65 20.01
C GLY A 177 9.60 3.52 19.30
N SER A 178 8.36 3.71 18.85
CA SER A 178 7.69 2.75 17.98
C SER A 178 8.25 2.79 16.55
N LEU A 179 8.37 1.61 15.93
CA LEU A 179 8.75 1.52 14.51
C LEU A 179 7.57 1.98 13.64
N VAL A 180 7.44 3.29 13.50
CA VAL A 180 6.41 3.92 12.69
C VAL A 180 6.97 4.24 11.31
N ARG A 181 6.17 4.04 10.29
CA ARG A 181 6.47 4.45 8.93
C ARG A 181 5.35 5.32 8.39
N TYR A 182 5.69 6.52 8.01
CA TYR A 182 4.81 7.50 7.38
C TYR A 182 4.97 7.38 5.87
N ARG A 183 3.86 7.39 5.11
CA ARG A 183 3.85 7.32 3.66
C ARG A 183 2.85 8.28 3.07
N VAL A 184 3.24 8.86 1.92
CA VAL A 184 2.33 9.55 1.02
C VAL A 184 2.40 8.84 -0.33
N TYR A 185 1.25 8.53 -0.87
CA TYR A 185 1.09 7.92 -2.18
C TYR A 185 0.55 8.97 -3.14
N PHE A 186 1.12 9.03 -4.32
CA PHE A 186 0.73 9.95 -5.37
C PHE A 186 0.19 9.18 -6.57
N LYS A 187 -0.91 9.68 -7.10
CA LYS A 187 -1.40 9.32 -8.42
C LYS A 187 -1.40 10.57 -9.29
N PHE A 188 -0.64 10.51 -10.35
CA PHE A 188 -0.58 11.56 -11.34
C PHE A 188 -1.54 11.27 -12.51
N ASP A 189 -1.90 12.32 -13.25
CA ASP A 189 -2.49 12.12 -14.56
C ASP A 189 -1.39 11.56 -15.48
N GLY A 190 -1.77 10.74 -16.46
CA GLY A 190 -0.82 9.98 -17.30
C GLY A 190 0.14 10.82 -18.15
N ARG A 191 0.17 12.14 -17.95
CA ARG A 191 1.08 13.09 -18.63
C ARG A 191 2.38 13.33 -17.85
N VAL A 192 2.40 12.99 -16.55
CA VAL A 192 3.56 13.20 -15.70
C VAL A 192 4.50 11.99 -15.81
N ASP A 193 5.72 12.25 -16.29
CA ASP A 193 6.79 11.24 -16.19
C ASP A 193 7.39 11.29 -14.78
N VAL A 194 7.17 10.20 -14.04
CA VAL A 194 7.53 10.12 -12.62
C VAL A 194 9.05 10.04 -12.42
N ASP A 195 9.79 9.42 -13.35
CA ASP A 195 11.23 9.24 -13.17
C ASP A 195 12.03 10.54 -13.19
N PRO A 196 11.86 11.44 -14.17
CA PRO A 196 12.50 12.76 -14.13
C PRO A 196 12.02 13.60 -12.95
N LEU A 197 10.75 13.45 -12.54
CA LEU A 197 10.22 14.13 -11.36
C LEU A 197 11.00 13.73 -10.11
N VAL A 198 11.16 12.42 -9.88
CA VAL A 198 11.88 11.87 -8.71
C VAL A 198 13.35 12.29 -8.74
N GLN A 199 14.01 12.24 -9.90
CA GLN A 199 15.40 12.71 -10.02
C GLN A 199 15.55 14.19 -9.63
N ARG A 200 14.60 15.03 -10.01
CA ARG A 200 14.61 16.47 -9.68
C ARG A 200 14.46 16.75 -8.19
N ILE A 201 13.60 15.96 -7.50
CA ILE A 201 13.34 16.14 -6.06
C ILE A 201 14.27 15.32 -5.17
N ALA A 202 15.09 14.42 -5.72
CA ALA A 202 15.97 13.54 -4.94
C ALA A 202 16.85 14.29 -3.93
N PRO A 203 17.49 15.43 -4.25
CA PRO A 203 18.29 16.18 -3.26
C PRO A 203 17.45 16.68 -2.08
N GLN A 204 16.21 17.11 -2.34
CA GLN A 204 15.30 17.60 -1.29
C GLN A 204 14.82 16.43 -0.41
N LEU A 205 14.52 15.27 -1.00
CA LEU A 205 14.16 14.07 -0.25
C LEU A 205 15.30 13.60 0.66
N GLU A 206 16.53 13.66 0.19
CA GLU A 206 17.70 13.32 0.99
C GLU A 206 17.89 14.27 2.19
N GLN A 207 17.77 15.57 1.98
CA GLN A 207 17.82 16.56 3.07
C GLN A 207 16.73 16.32 4.12
N LEU A 208 15.53 15.94 3.68
CA LEU A 208 14.38 15.63 4.53
C LEU A 208 14.41 14.21 5.09
N ARG A 209 15.44 13.40 4.78
CA ARG A 209 15.58 11.98 5.15
C ARG A 209 14.38 11.12 4.71
N LEU A 210 13.83 11.45 3.55
CA LEU A 210 12.72 10.73 2.94
C LEU A 210 13.23 9.80 1.84
N GLN A 211 12.50 8.72 1.63
CA GLN A 211 12.76 7.74 0.57
C GLN A 211 11.62 7.78 -0.44
N SER A 212 11.93 7.59 -1.71
CA SER A 212 10.94 7.45 -2.77
C SER A 212 11.00 6.06 -3.40
N ASP A 213 9.83 5.51 -3.69
CA ASP A 213 9.64 4.30 -4.47
C ASP A 213 8.74 4.60 -5.66
N THR A 214 9.15 4.15 -6.84
CA THR A 214 8.38 4.26 -8.09
C THR A 214 8.01 2.88 -8.61
N VAL A 215 7.14 2.84 -9.60
CA VAL A 215 6.79 1.59 -10.31
C VAL A 215 8.03 0.91 -10.87
N LYS A 216 9.00 1.67 -11.38
CA LYS A 216 10.27 1.11 -11.92
C LYS A 216 11.19 0.56 -10.84
N THR A 217 11.33 1.27 -9.71
CA THR A 217 12.16 0.76 -8.60
C THR A 217 11.59 -0.53 -8.03
N ARG A 218 10.27 -0.64 -7.93
CA ARG A 218 9.58 -1.87 -7.52
C ARG A 218 9.78 -3.00 -8.53
N ALA A 219 9.64 -2.73 -9.83
CA ALA A 219 9.89 -3.72 -10.88
C ALA A 219 11.31 -4.28 -10.81
N ALA A 220 12.32 -3.42 -10.64
CA ALA A 220 13.72 -3.82 -10.54
C ALA A 220 14.03 -4.70 -9.31
N VAL A 221 13.31 -4.49 -8.19
CA VAL A 221 13.44 -5.33 -6.99
C VAL A 221 12.85 -6.72 -7.22
N ILE A 222 11.77 -6.82 -7.97
CA ILE A 222 11.12 -8.11 -8.30
C ILE A 222 12.03 -8.91 -9.25
N ASP A 223 12.55 -8.26 -10.28
CA ASP A 223 13.42 -8.89 -11.27
C ASP A 223 14.68 -9.51 -10.61
N ARG A 224 15.31 -8.80 -9.68
CA ARG A 224 16.46 -9.32 -8.91
C ARG A 224 16.11 -10.52 -8.03
N LYS A 225 14.89 -10.62 -7.51
CA LYS A 225 14.46 -11.75 -6.67
C LYS A 225 14.02 -12.97 -7.48
N SER A 226 13.74 -12.80 -8.76
CA SER A 226 13.33 -13.90 -9.66
C SER A 226 14.53 -14.64 -10.27
N VAL A 227 15.75 -14.14 -10.09
CA VAL A 227 17.00 -14.70 -10.66
C VAL A 227 17.79 -15.52 -9.62
N VAL A 228 17.27 -15.68 -8.40
CA VAL A 228 17.82 -16.54 -7.33
C VAL A 228 16.80 -17.64 -7.05
#